data_67b63c34d1e2558b6e6d8030eac7135c
#
_entry.id   67b63c34d1e2558b6e6d8030eac7135c
#
_cell.length_a   1.000
_cell.length_b   1.000
_cell.length_c   1.000
_cell.angle_alpha   90.00
_cell.angle_beta   90.00
_cell.angle_gamma   90.00
#
_symmetry.space_group_name_H-M   'P 1'
#
loop_
_entity.id
_entity.type
_entity.pdbx_description
1 polymer ?
#
loop_
_entity_poly.entity_id
_entity_poly.type
_entity_poly.pdbx_seq_one_letter_code
_entity_poly.pdbx_strand_id
1 'polypeptide(L)'
;EPLYKSICNVAKKYSADRLILFGSRARGDNHDRSDIDLAVYGIQEEDKSLFWYDIEELPTLLKFDIVHVDDNTDTDLLESIRKDGVVLYEKN
;
A
#
# COMPACT_ATOMS: atom_id res chain seq x y z
N GLU A 1 -7.53 -10.72 7.84
CA GLU A 1 -8.09 -10.29 6.55
C GLU A 1 -7.28 -10.91 5.41
N PRO A 2 -7.84 -11.92 4.70
CA PRO A 2 -7.09 -12.60 3.63
C PRO A 2 -6.58 -11.66 2.53
N LEU A 3 -7.33 -10.61 2.19
CA LEU A 3 -6.91 -9.67 1.16
C LEU A 3 -5.63 -8.94 1.58
N TYR A 4 -5.56 -8.48 2.82
CA TYR A 4 -4.36 -7.78 3.29
C TYR A 4 -3.15 -8.71 3.33
N LYS A 5 -3.37 -9.98 3.66
CA LYS A 5 -2.30 -10.96 3.62
C LYS A 5 -1.78 -11.14 2.20
N SER A 6 -2.69 -11.18 1.22
CA SER A 6 -2.30 -11.29 -0.19
C SER A 6 -1.51 -10.06 -0.65
N ILE A 7 -1.92 -8.88 -0.21
CA ILE A 7 -1.19 -7.64 -0.51
C ILE A 7 0.22 -7.71 0.07
N CYS A 8 0.36 -8.19 1.30
CA CYS A 8 1.68 -8.35 1.94
C CYS A 8 2.56 -9.32 1.17
N ASN A 9 1.98 -10.40 0.65
CA ASN A 9 2.73 -11.38 -0.13
C ASN A 9 3.28 -10.75 -1.41
N VAL A 10 2.52 -9.86 -2.05
CA VAL A 10 3.00 -9.14 -3.24
C VAL A 10 4.16 -8.22 -2.85
N ALA A 11 4.03 -7.48 -1.76
CA ALA A 11 5.11 -6.62 -1.29
C ALA A 11 6.39 -7.42 -1.03
N LYS A 12 6.26 -8.59 -0.42
CA LYS A 12 7.38 -9.46 -0.15
C LYS A 12 8.01 -9.99 -1.44
N LYS A 13 7.19 -10.34 -2.41
CA LYS A 13 7.64 -10.84 -3.71
C LYS A 13 8.61 -9.88 -4.40
N TYR A 14 8.34 -8.58 -4.29
CA TYR A 14 9.16 -7.55 -4.92
C TYR A 14 10.14 -6.89 -3.96
N SER A 15 10.35 -7.49 -2.81
CA SER A 15 11.33 -7.04 -1.81
C SER A 15 11.11 -5.62 -1.32
N ALA A 16 9.85 -5.24 -1.13
CA ALA A 16 9.54 -3.94 -0.55
C ALA A 16 10.13 -3.83 0.84
N ASP A 17 10.56 -2.63 1.23
CA ASP A 17 11.04 -2.38 2.58
C ASP A 17 9.89 -2.28 3.57
N ARG A 18 8.78 -1.69 3.14
CA ARG A 18 7.63 -1.45 4.01
C ARG A 18 6.37 -1.23 3.19
N LEU A 19 5.25 -1.64 3.76
CA LEU A 19 3.94 -1.42 3.17
C LEU A 19 3.01 -0.91 4.27
N ILE A 20 2.40 0.25 4.05
CA ILE A 20 1.54 0.89 5.04
C ILE A 20 0.15 1.12 4.45
N LEU A 21 -0.87 0.70 5.18
CA LEU A 21 -2.26 1.06 4.86
C LEU A 21 -2.53 2.43 5.48
N PHE A 22 -3.06 3.37 4.71
CA PHE A 22 -3.44 4.68 5.25
C PHE A 22 -4.81 5.06 4.72
N GLY A 23 -5.24 6.29 4.97
CA GLY A 23 -6.54 6.77 4.53
C GLY A 23 -7.69 6.21 5.36
N SER A 24 -8.90 6.20 4.79
CA SER A 24 -10.12 5.90 5.54
C SER A 24 -10.13 4.50 6.14
N ARG A 25 -9.58 3.50 5.45
CA ARG A 25 -9.57 2.13 5.98
C ARG A 25 -8.63 1.98 7.17
N ALA A 26 -7.55 2.74 7.19
CA ALA A 26 -6.64 2.75 8.34
C ALA A 26 -7.27 3.46 9.54
N ARG A 27 -8.00 4.54 9.29
CA ARG A 27 -8.70 5.28 10.35
C ARG A 27 -9.94 4.56 10.87
N GLY A 28 -10.52 3.66 10.06
CA GLY A 28 -11.75 2.97 10.44
C GLY A 28 -13.03 3.73 10.09
N ASP A 29 -12.92 4.83 9.32
CA ASP A 29 -14.10 5.60 8.90
C ASP A 29 -14.48 5.32 7.45
N ASN A 30 -14.03 4.19 6.91
CA ASN A 30 -14.34 3.77 5.56
C ASN A 30 -15.77 3.21 5.46
N HIS A 31 -16.28 3.18 4.23
CA HIS A 31 -17.47 2.40 3.90
C HIS A 31 -17.06 1.23 2.99
N ASP A 32 -18.02 0.39 2.62
CA ASP A 32 -17.72 -0.88 1.92
C ASP A 32 -16.97 -0.71 0.61
N ARG A 33 -17.14 0.43 -0.07
CA ARG A 33 -16.54 0.68 -1.37
C ARG A 33 -15.37 1.64 -1.33
N SER A 34 -14.92 2.00 -0.13
CA SER A 34 -13.75 2.89 -0.01
C SER A 34 -12.52 2.25 -0.62
N ASP A 35 -11.70 3.07 -1.27
CA ASP A 35 -10.44 2.61 -1.86
C ASP A 35 -9.49 2.10 -0.77
N ILE A 36 -8.57 1.25 -1.19
CA ILE A 36 -7.50 0.77 -0.32
C ILE A 36 -6.27 1.62 -0.66
N ASP A 37 -5.87 2.47 0.28
CA ASP A 37 -4.73 3.37 0.10
C ASP A 37 -3.48 2.74 0.67
N LEU A 38 -2.49 2.51 -0.18
CA LEU A 38 -1.25 1.83 0.19
C LEU A 38 -0.05 2.72 -0.08
N ALA A 39 0.81 2.85 0.93
CA ALA A 39 2.10 3.51 0.79
C ALA A 39 3.17 2.42 0.76
N VAL A 40 3.97 2.39 -0.29
CA VAL A 40 4.96 1.34 -0.52
C VAL A 40 6.34 1.96 -0.56
N TYR A 41 7.28 1.33 0.13
CA TYR A 41 8.66 1.81 0.23
C TYR A 41 9.59 0.75 -0.35
N GLY A 42 10.56 1.19 -1.15
CA GLY A 42 11.68 0.33 -1.53
C GLY A 42 11.46 -0.61 -2.70
N ILE A 43 10.43 -0.40 -3.51
CA ILE A 43 10.27 -1.18 -4.75
C ILE A 43 11.20 -0.61 -5.80
N GLN A 44 11.98 -1.47 -6.46
CA GLN A 44 12.86 -1.05 -7.56
C GLN A 44 12.04 -0.47 -8.69
N GLU A 45 12.58 0.53 -9.37
CA GLU A 45 11.88 1.23 -10.44
C GLU A 45 11.37 0.25 -11.51
N GLU A 46 12.21 -0.71 -11.89
CA GLU A 46 11.86 -1.69 -12.92
C GLU A 46 10.76 -2.67 -12.50
N ASP A 47 10.49 -2.77 -11.20
CA ASP A 47 9.46 -3.68 -10.68
C ASP A 47 8.12 -3.01 -10.40
N LYS A 48 8.04 -1.69 -10.50
CA LYS A 48 6.82 -0.97 -10.11
C LYS A 48 5.61 -1.35 -10.94
N SER A 49 5.78 -1.52 -12.25
CA SER A 49 4.68 -1.94 -13.13
C SER A 49 4.18 -3.33 -12.78
N LEU A 50 5.11 -4.25 -12.52
CA LEU A 50 4.75 -5.62 -12.16
C LEU A 50 4.06 -5.67 -10.80
N PHE A 51 4.55 -4.88 -9.86
CA PHE A 51 3.94 -4.78 -8.54
C PHE A 51 2.49 -4.28 -8.67
N TRP A 52 2.29 -3.21 -9.43
CA TRP A 52 0.97 -2.66 -9.67
C TRP A 52 0.04 -3.71 -10.28
N TYR A 53 0.53 -4.41 -11.29
CA TYR A 53 -0.26 -5.44 -11.97
C TYR A 53 -0.67 -6.55 -11.00
N ASP A 54 0.26 -7.04 -10.20
CA ASP A 54 -0.04 -8.12 -9.25
C ASP A 54 -1.07 -7.68 -8.21
N ILE A 55 -1.01 -6.43 -7.75
CA ILE A 55 -2.00 -5.89 -6.83
C ILE A 55 -3.37 -5.81 -7.51
N GLU A 56 -3.43 -5.31 -8.74
CA GLU A 56 -4.69 -5.17 -9.47
C GLU A 56 -5.33 -6.50 -9.79
N GLU A 57 -4.54 -7.58 -9.84
CA GLU A 57 -5.05 -8.92 -10.13
C GLU A 57 -5.58 -9.65 -8.90
N LEU A 58 -5.49 -9.04 -7.72
CA LEU A 58 -6.03 -9.66 -6.51
C LEU A 58 -7.56 -9.78 -6.60
N PRO A 59 -8.14 -10.85 -6.01
CA PRO A 59 -9.58 -11.15 -6.18
C PRO A 59 -10.45 -10.23 -5.31
N THR A 60 -10.58 -8.98 -5.73
CA THR A 60 -11.43 -8.00 -5.05
C THR A 60 -11.97 -7.02 -6.09
N LEU A 61 -13.14 -6.46 -5.81
CA LEU A 61 -13.72 -5.39 -6.61
C LEU A 61 -13.32 -4.01 -6.10
N LEU A 62 -12.60 -3.94 -4.99
CA LEU A 62 -12.14 -2.68 -4.43
C LEU A 62 -11.00 -2.14 -5.29
N LYS A 63 -10.91 -0.81 -5.33
CA LYS A 63 -9.83 -0.14 -6.05
C LYS A 63 -8.67 0.10 -5.10
N PHE A 64 -7.48 0.11 -5.68
CA PHE A 64 -6.26 0.40 -4.93
C PHE A 64 -5.70 1.73 -5.37
N ASP A 65 -5.23 2.51 -4.40
CA ASP A 65 -4.49 3.74 -4.64
C ASP A 65 -3.09 3.51 -4.08
N ILE A 66 -2.11 3.33 -4.96
CA ILE A 66 -0.75 2.96 -4.58
C ILE A 66 0.16 4.17 -4.70
N VAL A 67 0.82 4.52 -3.61
CA VAL A 67 1.81 5.59 -3.57
C VAL A 67 3.18 4.96 -3.30
N HIS A 68 4.13 5.16 -4.23
CA HIS A 68 5.52 4.78 -4.01
C HIS A 68 6.21 5.94 -3.31
N VAL A 69 6.55 5.73 -2.05
CA VAL A 69 7.14 6.78 -1.23
C VAL A 69 8.64 6.90 -1.51
N ASP A 70 9.09 8.12 -1.76
CA ASP A 70 10.49 8.45 -2.00
C ASP A 70 10.79 9.87 -1.49
N ASP A 71 11.98 10.37 -1.78
CA ASP A 71 12.41 11.69 -1.31
C ASP A 71 11.58 12.83 -1.90
N ASN A 72 10.87 12.58 -3.01
CA ASN A 72 10.05 13.59 -3.69
C ASN A 72 8.57 13.54 -3.30
N THR A 73 8.20 12.63 -2.40
CA THR A 73 6.81 12.51 -1.97
C THR A 73 6.36 13.77 -1.25
N ASP A 74 5.14 14.22 -1.56
CA ASP A 74 4.57 15.41 -0.95
C ASP A 74 4.54 15.33 0.57
N THR A 75 4.91 16.43 1.23
CA THR A 75 5.02 16.51 2.68
C THR A 75 3.67 16.25 3.37
N ASP A 76 2.58 16.80 2.83
CA ASP A 76 1.26 16.59 3.41
C ASP A 76 0.84 15.13 3.34
N LEU A 77 1.18 14.46 2.24
CA LEU A 77 0.91 13.04 2.08
C LEU A 77 1.71 12.21 3.07
N LEU A 78 3.00 12.53 3.24
CA LEU A 78 3.84 11.84 4.23
C LEU A 78 3.27 12.01 5.64
N GLU A 79 2.76 13.18 5.96
CA GLU A 79 2.16 13.44 7.26
C GLU A 79 0.91 12.59 7.47
N SER A 80 0.05 12.47 6.44
CA SER A 80 -1.14 11.62 6.50
C SER A 80 -0.77 10.16 6.71
N ILE A 81 0.24 9.69 6.00
CA ILE A 81 0.72 8.31 6.12
C ILE A 81 1.23 8.07 7.55
N ARG A 82 2.01 9.00 8.09
CA ARG A 82 2.57 8.87 9.43
C ARG A 82 1.49 8.91 10.50
N LYS A 83 0.52 9.79 10.35
CA LYS A 83 -0.54 10.00 11.35
C LYS A 83 -1.52 8.83 11.40
N ASP A 84 -1.99 8.37 10.25
CA ASP A 84 -3.08 7.39 10.17
C ASP A 84 -2.61 5.99 9.79
N GLY A 85 -1.36 5.83 9.38
CA GLY A 85 -0.87 4.60 8.79
C GLY A 85 -0.81 3.41 9.72
N VAL A 86 -1.14 2.25 9.17
CA VAL A 86 -1.01 0.95 9.84
C VAL A 86 -0.01 0.15 9.03
N VAL A 87 1.08 -0.27 9.65
CA VAL A 87 2.10 -1.07 8.97
C VAL A 87 1.54 -2.46 8.71
N LEU A 88 1.39 -2.81 7.43
CA LEU A 88 0.94 -4.15 7.04
C LEU A 88 2.12 -5.11 6.88
N TYR A 89 3.24 -4.60 6.41
CA TYR A 89 4.41 -5.41 6.14
C TYR A 89 5.67 -4.56 6.35
N GLU A 90 6.66 -5.17 6.93
CA GLU A 90 7.95 -4.53 7.13
C GLU A 90 9.04 -5.58 6.98
N LYS A 91 10.04 -5.28 6.15
CA LYS A 91 11.15 -6.18 5.89
C LYS A 91 12.09 -6.17 7.09
N ASN A 92 12.56 -7.35 7.45
CA ASN A 92 13.55 -7.50 8.54
C ASN A 92 14.95 -7.20 8.06
#